data_448ad205d09efbba2e8cc57d941390b7
#
_entry.id   448ad205d09efbba2e8cc57d941390b7
#
_cell.length_a   1.000
_cell.length_b   1.000
_cell.length_c   1.000
_cell.angle_alpha   90.00
_cell.angle_beta   90.00
_cell.angle_gamma   90.00
#
_symmetry.space_group_name_H-M   'P 1'
#
loop_
_entity.id
_entity.type
_entity.pdbx_description
1 polymer ?
#
loop_
_entity_poly.entity_id
_entity_poly.type
_entity_poly.pdbx_seq_one_letter_code
_entity_poly.pdbx_strand_id
1 'polypeptide(L)'
;MKVVYVGRDSKRHKALVAQHLDVIVLLHDNWDDFTYKTTFPTECRIKGSDVEIGGIQILIENEKTTFAYLDKLVADGWDGVFPIPGSQYVSVPASLSFYEQIDGHLGLDAAIEVARTLRDASFLAKIEDDGDALRLLATEGFRKSLQRERGAIKAYLDGWKLFGRKTISIGNQIFRFRKPGEDISTIELRFASASPLPHDINVMIGPNGVGKSQLLHQIVANWLKLDPDIPADTGFNGRPNLNQVVVISYSPFELFPVDTSQDKNRKDHDVYRYFGFRGRMKSLTESKRGSDKITLSREFPKTNAARSLLACLSDDQKYGAIKEWSKKLETMERVLKSAFPFDRAAVVIDGDADVDSFFATQEWMTEPYLEGPAWDEDGPNLQVRYVPIASDRVDELKVLVLGKHLQDRLGVVFLKDGKPLHLSSGQRLFSYIVINILGAIRRNSLILIDEPELFLHPTLEIAFIRMLKSILASYGSKALVATHSLVAVREIPRDCVHVFEQTDQGLAIKTPPFET
;
A
#
# COMPACT_ATOMS: atom_id res chain seq x y z
N MET A 1 23.17 -12.40 12.06
CA MET A 1 23.07 -12.19 10.60
C MET A 1 24.13 -11.18 10.15
N LYS A 2 24.92 -11.44 9.08
CA LYS A 2 25.93 -10.48 8.61
C LYS A 2 25.29 -9.36 7.78
N VAL A 3 25.79 -8.13 7.96
CA VAL A 3 25.46 -6.98 7.09
C VAL A 3 26.75 -6.49 6.47
N VAL A 4 26.80 -6.39 5.13
CA VAL A 4 28.04 -6.11 4.39
C VAL A 4 27.81 -5.07 3.31
N TYR A 5 28.67 -4.06 3.26
CA TYR A 5 28.77 -3.12 2.15
C TYR A 5 29.76 -3.64 1.10
N VAL A 6 29.33 -3.70 -0.15
CA VAL A 6 30.17 -4.21 -1.27
C VAL A 6 30.53 -3.14 -2.29
N GLY A 7 29.94 -1.95 -2.18
CA GLY A 7 30.18 -0.88 -3.15
C GLY A 7 29.78 -1.30 -4.56
N ARG A 8 30.70 -1.15 -5.52
CA ARG A 8 30.52 -1.53 -6.93
C ARG A 8 31.17 -2.87 -7.29
N ASP A 9 31.72 -3.60 -6.33
CA ASP A 9 32.43 -4.88 -6.59
C ASP A 9 31.43 -6.04 -6.77
N SER A 10 31.05 -6.28 -8.02
CA SER A 10 30.14 -7.37 -8.40
C SER A 10 30.72 -8.77 -8.17
N LYS A 11 32.04 -8.96 -8.14
CA LYS A 11 32.67 -10.25 -7.87
C LYS A 11 32.58 -10.59 -6.38
N ARG A 12 32.89 -9.61 -5.54
CA ARG A 12 32.73 -9.73 -4.08
C ARG A 12 31.28 -9.94 -3.69
N HIS A 13 30.34 -9.21 -4.31
CA HIS A 13 28.92 -9.38 -4.11
C HIS A 13 28.48 -10.85 -4.35
N LYS A 14 28.76 -11.40 -5.54
CA LYS A 14 28.43 -12.78 -5.88
C LYS A 14 29.05 -13.80 -4.92
N ALA A 15 30.31 -13.58 -4.52
CA ALA A 15 31.00 -14.46 -3.58
C ALA A 15 30.35 -14.46 -2.20
N LEU A 16 29.96 -13.29 -1.67
CA LEU A 16 29.30 -13.17 -0.38
C LEU A 16 27.92 -13.85 -0.35
N VAL A 17 27.12 -13.61 -1.39
CA VAL A 17 25.79 -14.23 -1.53
C VAL A 17 25.91 -15.75 -1.62
N ALA A 18 26.94 -16.27 -2.32
CA ALA A 18 27.16 -17.71 -2.45
C ALA A 18 27.65 -18.39 -1.15
N GLN A 19 28.41 -17.65 -0.32
CA GLN A 19 29.07 -18.21 0.88
C GLN A 19 28.20 -18.17 2.14
N HIS A 20 27.18 -17.30 2.20
CA HIS A 20 26.38 -17.11 3.41
C HIS A 20 24.92 -17.47 3.20
N LEU A 21 24.37 -18.23 4.15
CA LEU A 21 22.94 -18.56 4.20
C LEU A 21 22.09 -17.36 4.66
N ASP A 22 22.67 -16.54 5.56
CA ASP A 22 22.00 -15.38 6.15
C ASP A 22 22.90 -14.14 6.00
N VAL A 23 22.57 -13.26 5.05
CA VAL A 23 23.35 -12.06 4.75
C VAL A 23 22.48 -10.94 4.20
N ILE A 24 22.77 -9.70 4.61
CA ILE A 24 22.26 -8.48 3.98
C ILE A 24 23.44 -7.80 3.28
N VAL A 25 23.32 -7.59 1.99
CA VAL A 25 24.31 -6.88 1.18
C VAL A 25 23.77 -5.50 0.83
N LEU A 26 24.52 -4.47 1.20
CA LEU A 26 24.23 -3.08 0.84
C LEU A 26 24.93 -2.74 -0.48
N LEU A 27 24.13 -2.29 -1.45
CA LEU A 27 24.59 -1.96 -2.79
C LEU A 27 24.77 -0.45 -2.93
N HIS A 28 25.65 -0.06 -3.86
CA HIS A 28 25.87 1.35 -4.15
C HIS A 28 24.66 1.96 -4.87
N ASP A 29 24.22 3.14 -4.39
CA ASP A 29 23.29 4.02 -5.10
C ASP A 29 23.85 5.46 -5.12
N ASN A 30 23.66 6.16 -6.22
CA ASN A 30 24.09 7.56 -6.39
C ASN A 30 22.91 8.55 -6.29
N TRP A 31 21.82 8.12 -5.69
CA TRP A 31 20.66 8.97 -5.49
C TRP A 31 20.97 10.15 -4.55
N ASP A 32 20.54 11.36 -4.93
CA ASP A 32 20.78 12.60 -4.20
C ASP A 32 19.49 13.07 -3.49
N ASP A 33 19.54 13.15 -2.16
CA ASP A 33 18.50 13.69 -1.31
C ASP A 33 18.91 15.08 -0.80
N PHE A 34 18.66 16.13 -1.59
CA PHE A 34 19.03 17.50 -1.26
C PHE A 34 20.51 17.65 -0.85
N THR A 35 21.42 17.18 -1.71
CA THR A 35 22.87 17.10 -1.49
C THR A 35 23.35 15.97 -0.58
N TYR A 36 22.48 15.19 0.03
CA TYR A 36 22.83 13.99 0.78
C TYR A 36 22.68 12.74 -0.10
N LYS A 37 23.63 11.82 0.00
CA LYS A 37 23.61 10.53 -0.70
C LYS A 37 23.78 9.41 0.31
N THR A 38 22.66 8.97 0.88
CA THR A 38 22.58 8.10 2.04
C THR A 38 21.84 6.78 1.76
N THR A 39 21.23 6.63 0.58
CA THR A 39 20.38 5.51 0.21
C THR A 39 21.20 4.32 -0.29
N PHE A 40 20.82 3.12 0.19
CA PHE A 40 21.41 1.84 -0.19
C PHE A 40 20.30 0.85 -0.54
N PRO A 41 20.19 0.41 -1.80
CA PRO A 41 19.45 -0.80 -2.13
C PRO A 41 20.06 -2.00 -1.39
N THR A 42 19.25 -2.99 -1.07
CA THR A 42 19.71 -4.19 -0.38
C THR A 42 19.40 -5.45 -1.18
N GLU A 43 20.27 -6.42 -1.10
CA GLU A 43 19.98 -7.81 -1.38
C GLU A 43 20.07 -8.60 -0.09
N CYS A 44 19.08 -9.39 0.20
CA CYS A 44 18.99 -10.16 1.44
C CYS A 44 18.80 -11.64 1.12
N ARG A 45 19.58 -12.46 1.79
CA ARG A 45 19.44 -13.91 1.75
C ARG A 45 19.22 -14.44 3.16
N ILE A 46 18.18 -15.26 3.32
CA ILE A 46 17.83 -15.88 4.61
C ILE A 46 17.57 -17.37 4.39
N LYS A 47 18.25 -18.20 5.18
CA LYS A 47 18.20 -19.67 5.04
C LYS A 47 18.51 -20.15 3.63
N GLY A 48 19.36 -19.41 2.93
CA GLY A 48 19.76 -19.71 1.55
C GLY A 48 18.77 -19.27 0.46
N SER A 49 17.65 -18.63 0.81
CA SER A 49 16.65 -18.10 -0.12
C SER A 49 16.71 -16.57 -0.17
N ASP A 50 16.46 -16.00 -1.35
CA ASP A 50 16.42 -14.56 -1.53
C ASP A 50 15.13 -14.00 -0.92
N VAL A 51 15.26 -12.95 -0.10
CA VAL A 51 14.17 -12.28 0.60
C VAL A 51 14.20 -10.78 0.33
N GLU A 52 13.11 -10.22 -0.16
CA GLU A 52 13.02 -8.78 -0.41
C GLU A 52 12.68 -8.03 0.88
N ILE A 53 13.68 -7.33 1.46
CA ILE A 53 13.50 -6.53 2.69
C ILE A 53 13.36 -5.03 2.43
N GLY A 54 13.65 -4.56 1.21
CA GLY A 54 13.67 -3.13 0.85
C GLY A 54 15.01 -2.45 1.17
N GLY A 55 15.14 -1.19 0.75
CA GLY A 55 16.36 -0.41 0.96
C GLY A 55 16.50 0.15 2.37
N ILE A 56 17.69 0.74 2.63
CA ILE A 56 18.01 1.42 3.88
C ILE A 56 18.74 2.73 3.59
N GLN A 57 18.56 3.72 4.45
CA GLN A 57 19.29 4.99 4.43
C GLN A 57 20.23 5.04 5.63
N ILE A 58 21.47 5.48 5.41
CA ILE A 58 22.50 5.57 6.46
C ILE A 58 23.13 6.96 6.44
N LEU A 59 23.06 7.66 7.55
CA LEU A 59 23.67 8.96 7.76
C LEU A 59 24.88 8.81 8.69
N ILE A 60 26.06 9.17 8.21
CA ILE A 60 27.30 9.23 8.99
C ILE A 60 27.52 10.68 9.46
N GLU A 61 27.99 10.84 10.68
CA GLU A 61 28.26 12.16 11.26
C GLU A 61 29.24 12.95 10.37
N ASN A 62 28.87 14.20 10.07
CA ASN A 62 29.63 15.15 9.24
C ASN A 62 29.81 14.73 7.77
N GLU A 63 29.20 13.63 7.30
CA GLU A 63 29.30 13.18 5.93
C GLU A 63 27.99 13.40 5.17
N LYS A 64 28.09 13.99 3.97
CA LYS A 64 26.94 14.16 3.06
C LYS A 64 26.77 12.98 2.10
N THR A 65 27.86 12.29 1.79
CA THR A 65 27.89 11.21 0.80
C THR A 65 28.38 9.93 1.46
N THR A 66 27.46 9.17 2.05
CA THR A 66 27.78 7.98 2.84
C THR A 66 28.53 6.92 2.02
N PHE A 67 28.12 6.65 0.77
CA PHE A 67 28.81 5.64 -0.04
C PHE A 67 30.28 6.01 -0.33
N ALA A 68 30.60 7.29 -0.55
CA ALA A 68 31.96 7.70 -0.81
C ALA A 68 32.87 7.51 0.43
N TYR A 69 32.30 7.76 1.61
CA TYR A 69 32.98 7.49 2.87
C TYR A 69 33.23 5.98 3.07
N LEU A 70 32.23 5.14 2.79
CA LEU A 70 32.36 3.68 2.90
C LEU A 70 33.35 3.13 1.87
N ASP A 71 33.34 3.62 0.63
CA ASP A 71 34.34 3.25 -0.42
C ASP A 71 35.75 3.57 0.02
N LYS A 72 35.95 4.73 0.68
CA LYS A 72 37.27 5.10 1.23
C LYS A 72 37.69 4.14 2.34
N LEU A 73 36.78 3.82 3.29
CA LEU A 73 37.10 2.85 4.36
C LEU A 73 37.48 1.48 3.80
N VAL A 74 36.79 1.02 2.76
CA VAL A 74 37.15 -0.24 2.08
C VAL A 74 38.51 -0.15 1.43
N ALA A 75 38.86 0.96 0.79
CA ALA A 75 40.17 1.19 0.22
C ALA A 75 41.27 1.25 1.30
N ASP A 76 40.97 1.75 2.48
CA ASP A 76 41.83 1.82 3.65
C ASP A 76 41.94 0.48 4.44
N GLY A 77 41.26 -0.59 3.94
CA GLY A 77 41.37 -1.94 4.47
C GLY A 77 40.18 -2.45 5.29
N TRP A 78 39.10 -1.70 5.40
CA TRP A 78 37.86 -2.24 6.02
C TRP A 78 37.25 -3.32 5.13
N ASP A 79 36.85 -4.42 5.76
CA ASP A 79 36.23 -5.56 5.07
C ASP A 79 34.76 -5.34 4.71
N GLY A 80 34.20 -4.14 4.90
CA GLY A 80 32.81 -3.79 4.62
C GLY A 80 31.77 -4.40 5.54
N VAL A 81 32.17 -5.17 6.55
CA VAL A 81 31.24 -5.77 7.50
C VAL A 81 30.83 -4.74 8.57
N PHE A 82 29.53 -4.57 8.75
CA PHE A 82 28.99 -3.69 9.78
C PHE A 82 29.16 -4.29 11.19
N PRO A 83 29.30 -3.44 12.23
CA PRO A 83 29.17 -1.99 12.25
C PRO A 83 30.36 -1.26 11.59
N ILE A 84 30.14 -0.01 11.15
CA ILE A 84 31.19 0.84 10.56
C ILE A 84 32.21 1.20 11.64
N PRO A 85 33.51 0.89 11.46
CA PRO A 85 34.53 1.15 12.48
C PRO A 85 34.80 2.65 12.66
N GLY A 86 34.93 3.08 13.92
CA GLY A 86 35.36 4.44 14.26
C GLY A 86 34.41 5.57 13.83
N SER A 87 33.17 5.26 13.45
CA SER A 87 32.22 6.22 12.91
C SER A 87 30.94 6.24 13.73
N GLN A 88 30.42 7.45 13.97
CA GLN A 88 29.06 7.62 14.48
C GLN A 88 28.10 7.71 13.31
N TYR A 89 27.09 6.88 13.31
CA TYR A 89 26.06 6.86 12.24
C TYR A 89 24.71 6.40 12.78
N VAL A 90 23.67 6.68 12.03
CA VAL A 90 22.33 6.14 12.25
C VAL A 90 21.75 5.68 10.92
N SER A 91 20.86 4.71 10.97
CA SER A 91 20.15 4.22 9.80
C SER A 91 18.63 4.26 9.96
N VAL A 92 17.92 4.29 8.85
CA VAL A 92 16.46 4.18 8.80
C VAL A 92 16.10 3.33 7.58
N PRO A 93 15.39 2.21 7.73
CA PRO A 93 14.95 1.41 6.60
C PRO A 93 13.84 2.12 5.81
N ALA A 94 13.69 1.80 4.54
CA ALA A 94 12.68 2.39 3.67
C ALA A 94 11.23 2.09 4.15
N SER A 95 11.05 0.99 4.90
CA SER A 95 9.75 0.63 5.49
C SER A 95 9.92 -0.27 6.72
N LEU A 96 8.86 -0.43 7.51
CA LEU A 96 8.82 -1.37 8.63
C LEU A 96 9.02 -2.81 8.21
N SER A 97 8.61 -3.19 6.99
CA SER A 97 8.75 -4.55 6.47
C SER A 97 10.20 -5.06 6.46
N PHE A 98 11.19 -4.17 6.47
CA PHE A 98 12.61 -4.53 6.56
C PHE A 98 12.88 -5.46 7.77
N TYR A 99 12.49 -5.02 8.96
CA TYR A 99 12.69 -5.83 10.18
C TYR A 99 11.59 -6.87 10.38
N GLU A 100 10.37 -6.63 9.87
CA GLU A 100 9.28 -7.62 9.93
C GLU A 100 9.61 -8.89 9.13
N GLN A 101 10.28 -8.77 7.98
CA GLN A 101 10.77 -9.92 7.21
C GLN A 101 11.83 -10.70 7.98
N ILE A 102 12.79 -10.01 8.61
CA ILE A 102 13.84 -10.67 9.41
C ILE A 102 13.21 -11.39 10.60
N ASP A 103 12.29 -10.74 11.34
CA ASP A 103 11.56 -11.38 12.47
C ASP A 103 10.73 -12.58 11.98
N GLY A 104 10.07 -12.48 10.82
CA GLY A 104 9.27 -13.57 10.25
C GLY A 104 10.08 -14.82 9.96
N HIS A 105 11.27 -14.67 9.41
CA HIS A 105 12.13 -15.77 9.00
C HIS A 105 13.06 -16.30 10.12
N LEU A 106 13.65 -15.39 10.92
CA LEU A 106 14.72 -15.71 11.89
C LEU A 106 14.34 -15.42 13.34
N GLY A 107 13.24 -14.71 13.59
CA GLY A 107 12.79 -14.32 14.91
C GLY A 107 13.26 -12.94 15.35
N LEU A 108 12.60 -12.42 16.41
CA LEU A 108 12.77 -11.04 16.88
C LEU A 108 14.22 -10.73 17.33
N ASP A 109 14.90 -11.68 17.94
CA ASP A 109 16.28 -11.48 18.42
C ASP A 109 17.24 -11.20 17.24
N ALA A 110 17.05 -11.89 16.11
CA ALA A 110 17.81 -11.62 14.90
C ALA A 110 17.50 -10.22 14.31
N ALA A 111 16.25 -9.79 14.34
CA ALA A 111 15.86 -8.45 13.91
C ALA A 111 16.48 -7.37 14.82
N ILE A 112 16.50 -7.58 16.14
CA ILE A 112 17.14 -6.69 17.12
C ILE A 112 18.66 -6.64 16.89
N GLU A 113 19.31 -7.76 16.66
CA GLU A 113 20.75 -7.82 16.37
C GLU A 113 21.09 -6.99 15.10
N VAL A 114 20.31 -7.16 14.03
CA VAL A 114 20.49 -6.38 12.79
C VAL A 114 20.23 -4.90 13.01
N ALA A 115 19.17 -4.53 13.76
CA ALA A 115 18.87 -3.14 14.09
C ALA A 115 20.01 -2.48 14.87
N ARG A 116 20.60 -3.20 15.83
CA ARG A 116 21.76 -2.75 16.61
C ARG A 116 23.01 -2.61 15.73
N THR A 117 23.27 -3.60 14.87
CA THR A 117 24.41 -3.61 13.93
C THR A 117 24.32 -2.44 12.94
N LEU A 118 23.14 -2.16 12.42
CA LEU A 118 22.88 -1.04 11.49
C LEU A 118 22.68 0.30 12.21
N ARG A 119 22.69 0.33 13.55
CA ARG A 119 22.41 1.50 14.38
C ARG A 119 21.08 2.16 13.99
N ASP A 120 20.00 1.36 14.00
CA ASP A 120 18.67 1.84 13.64
C ASP A 120 18.21 2.99 14.53
N ALA A 121 17.80 4.08 13.91
CA ALA A 121 17.46 5.34 14.58
C ALA A 121 16.26 5.19 15.54
N SER A 122 15.25 4.38 15.16
CA SER A 122 14.08 4.11 16.01
C SER A 122 14.44 3.27 17.23
N PHE A 123 15.23 2.23 17.01
CA PHE A 123 15.69 1.32 18.06
C PHE A 123 16.59 2.05 19.07
N LEU A 124 17.62 2.75 18.60
CA LEU A 124 18.56 3.45 19.45
C LEU A 124 17.92 4.59 20.26
N ALA A 125 17.02 5.36 19.61
CA ALA A 125 16.40 6.51 20.28
C ALA A 125 15.28 6.14 21.25
N LYS A 126 14.56 5.02 21.05
CA LYS A 126 13.35 4.70 21.80
C LYS A 126 13.47 3.50 22.72
N ILE A 127 14.50 2.67 22.54
CA ILE A 127 14.74 1.47 23.34
C ILE A 127 16.06 1.58 24.11
N GLU A 128 17.16 2.01 23.46
CA GLU A 128 18.48 2.09 24.09
C GLU A 128 18.82 3.47 24.64
N ASP A 129 18.06 4.51 24.29
CA ASP A 129 18.30 5.93 24.70
C ASP A 129 19.74 6.39 24.40
N ASP A 130 20.26 6.02 23.22
CA ASP A 130 21.64 6.27 22.77
C ASP A 130 21.85 7.76 22.51
N GLY A 131 22.68 8.43 23.33
CA GLY A 131 22.94 9.86 23.26
C GLY A 131 23.60 10.31 21.95
N ASP A 132 24.45 9.46 21.31
CA ASP A 132 25.10 9.77 20.06
C ASP A 132 24.09 9.70 18.91
N ALA A 133 23.20 8.71 18.92
CA ALA A 133 22.11 8.64 17.97
C ALA A 133 21.20 9.87 18.11
N LEU A 134 20.79 10.24 19.32
CA LEU A 134 19.93 11.41 19.57
C LEU A 134 20.53 12.71 19.03
N ARG A 135 21.87 12.89 19.11
CA ARG A 135 22.55 14.04 18.50
C ARG A 135 22.42 14.06 16.98
N LEU A 136 22.62 12.90 16.33
CA LEU A 136 22.47 12.77 14.86
C LEU A 136 21.04 13.00 14.39
N LEU A 137 20.05 12.55 15.16
CA LEU A 137 18.62 12.76 14.87
C LEU A 137 18.21 14.23 14.88
N ALA A 138 18.91 15.08 15.65
CA ALA A 138 18.66 16.52 15.70
C ALA A 138 19.23 17.29 14.48
N THR A 139 20.06 16.64 13.65
CA THR A 139 20.75 17.28 12.53
C THR A 139 19.83 17.57 11.34
N GLU A 140 20.26 18.53 10.51
CA GLU A 140 19.60 18.83 9.23
C GLU A 140 19.68 17.64 8.26
N GLY A 141 20.79 16.91 8.24
CA GLY A 141 20.99 15.72 7.41
C GLY A 141 19.96 14.64 7.68
N PHE A 142 19.64 14.38 8.94
CA PHE A 142 18.62 13.41 9.30
C PHE A 142 17.23 13.84 8.79
N ARG A 143 16.86 15.10 8.96
CA ARG A 143 15.56 15.62 8.51
C ARG A 143 15.43 15.66 6.99
N LYS A 144 16.48 16.07 6.28
CA LYS A 144 16.46 16.24 4.82
C LYS A 144 16.62 14.94 4.05
N SER A 145 17.33 13.97 4.60
CA SER A 145 17.64 12.71 3.94
C SER A 145 16.81 11.56 4.50
N LEU A 146 16.99 11.18 5.76
CA LEU A 146 16.39 9.98 6.33
C LEU A 146 14.89 10.11 6.65
N GLN A 147 14.36 11.32 6.74
CA GLN A 147 12.93 11.57 7.00
C GLN A 147 12.17 12.12 5.78
N ARG A 148 12.61 11.84 4.59
CA ARG A 148 11.97 12.35 3.38
C ARG A 148 10.81 11.48 2.93
N GLU A 149 11.01 10.18 2.86
CA GLU A 149 10.01 9.23 2.40
C GLU A 149 9.10 8.79 3.55
N ARG A 150 7.80 8.63 3.27
CA ARG A 150 6.82 8.29 4.31
C ARG A 150 7.07 6.94 4.94
N GLY A 151 7.51 5.95 4.15
CA GLY A 151 7.91 4.64 4.65
C GLY A 151 9.04 4.74 5.67
N ALA A 152 10.10 5.50 5.35
CA ALA A 152 11.22 5.73 6.25
C ALA A 152 10.83 6.52 7.50
N ILE A 153 10.01 7.57 7.34
CA ILE A 153 9.48 8.32 8.49
C ILE A 153 8.69 7.39 9.41
N LYS A 154 7.86 6.51 8.86
CA LYS A 154 7.08 5.54 9.62
C LYS A 154 7.97 4.52 10.31
N ALA A 155 8.98 4.01 9.61
CA ALA A 155 9.97 3.10 10.18
C ALA A 155 10.70 3.74 11.37
N TYR A 156 11.06 5.02 11.27
CA TYR A 156 11.64 5.74 12.40
C TYR A 156 10.66 5.97 13.56
N LEU A 157 9.43 6.39 13.28
CA LEU A 157 8.46 6.73 14.35
C LEU A 157 7.93 5.51 15.08
N ASP A 158 7.75 4.39 14.40
CA ASP A 158 7.07 3.20 14.90
C ASP A 158 7.93 1.93 14.96
N GLY A 159 9.13 1.90 14.37
CA GLY A 159 10.00 0.73 14.33
C GLY A 159 10.28 0.14 15.71
N TRP A 160 10.47 1.01 16.71
CA TRP A 160 10.66 0.58 18.10
C TRP A 160 9.50 -0.25 18.67
N LYS A 161 8.29 -0.08 18.15
CA LYS A 161 7.11 -0.85 18.59
C LYS A 161 7.20 -2.31 18.15
N LEU A 162 7.79 -2.57 16.97
CA LEU A 162 8.09 -3.92 16.51
C LEU A 162 9.02 -4.62 17.51
N PHE A 163 10.13 -4.00 17.87
CA PHE A 163 11.10 -4.54 18.82
C PHE A 163 10.53 -4.69 20.22
N GLY A 164 9.64 -3.78 20.64
CA GLY A 164 8.91 -3.84 21.90
C GLY A 164 7.61 -4.67 21.86
N ARG A 165 7.28 -5.32 20.75
CA ARG A 165 6.02 -6.04 20.50
C ARG A 165 4.77 -5.21 20.81
N LYS A 166 4.81 -3.92 20.52
CA LYS A 166 3.68 -3.01 20.71
C LYS A 166 2.87 -2.86 19.44
N THR A 167 1.55 -2.79 19.59
CA THR A 167 0.64 -2.61 18.44
C THR A 167 0.83 -1.23 17.80
N ILE A 168 0.98 -1.20 16.48
CA ILE A 168 0.98 0.01 15.66
C ILE A 168 -0.46 0.22 15.18
N SER A 169 -1.10 1.30 15.57
CA SER A 169 -2.50 1.56 15.22
C SER A 169 -2.73 3.03 14.83
N ILE A 170 -3.78 3.25 14.06
CA ILE A 170 -4.31 4.58 13.76
C ILE A 170 -5.22 4.97 14.93
N GLY A 171 -4.84 6.01 15.68
CA GLY A 171 -5.68 6.59 16.74
C GLY A 171 -6.76 7.51 16.18
N ASN A 172 -7.58 8.08 17.09
CA ASN A 172 -8.58 9.09 16.73
C ASN A 172 -7.93 10.26 16.01
N GLN A 173 -8.62 10.82 15.01
CA GLN A 173 -8.15 11.91 14.18
C GLN A 173 -9.16 13.05 14.19
N ILE A 174 -8.68 14.27 14.26
CA ILE A 174 -9.48 15.46 14.05
C ILE A 174 -9.06 16.06 12.71
N PHE A 175 -10.04 16.30 11.84
CA PHE A 175 -9.81 16.95 10.56
C PHE A 175 -10.65 18.22 10.45
N ARG A 176 -10.00 19.35 10.15
CA ARG A 176 -10.63 20.63 9.90
C ARG A 176 -10.72 20.88 8.41
N PHE A 177 -11.88 21.29 7.96
CA PHE A 177 -12.12 21.54 6.55
C PHE A 177 -13.04 22.73 6.37
N ARG A 178 -13.07 23.29 5.17
CA ARG A 178 -13.89 24.46 4.84
C ARG A 178 -14.65 24.22 3.54
N LYS A 179 -15.95 24.47 3.55
CA LYS A 179 -16.72 24.60 2.31
C LYS A 179 -16.52 26.02 1.74
N PRO A 180 -16.53 26.20 0.41
CA PRO A 180 -16.44 27.53 -0.19
C PRO A 180 -17.52 28.48 0.35
N GLY A 181 -17.09 29.61 0.92
CA GLY A 181 -18.00 30.62 1.49
C GLY A 181 -18.57 30.32 2.88
N GLU A 182 -18.12 29.24 3.53
CA GLU A 182 -18.55 28.88 4.89
C GLU A 182 -17.36 28.93 5.87
N ASP A 183 -17.67 28.90 7.16
CA ASP A 183 -16.70 28.80 8.24
C ASP A 183 -16.05 27.42 8.30
N ILE A 184 -14.98 27.29 9.11
CA ILE A 184 -14.29 26.02 9.32
C ILE A 184 -15.19 25.06 10.08
N SER A 185 -15.37 23.89 9.51
CA SER A 185 -16.02 22.75 10.15
C SER A 185 -14.99 21.74 10.62
N THR A 186 -15.31 20.98 11.65
CA THR A 186 -14.44 19.97 12.25
C THR A 186 -15.16 18.63 12.30
N ILE A 187 -14.46 17.57 11.90
CA ILE A 187 -14.92 16.19 12.08
C ILE A 187 -13.93 15.42 12.98
N GLU A 188 -14.47 14.67 13.92
CA GLU A 188 -13.72 13.77 14.80
C GLU A 188 -13.86 12.34 14.32
N LEU A 189 -12.85 11.82 13.64
CA LEU A 189 -12.82 10.43 13.19
C LEU A 189 -12.41 9.53 14.36
N ARG A 190 -13.30 8.69 14.82
CA ARG A 190 -13.13 7.83 15.99
C ARG A 190 -12.67 6.45 15.58
N PHE A 191 -11.38 6.18 15.65
CA PHE A 191 -10.72 4.94 15.28
C PHE A 191 -10.18 4.14 16.47
N ALA A 192 -10.23 4.69 17.66
CA ALA A 192 -9.88 4.01 18.90
C ALA A 192 -11.04 4.14 19.89
N SER A 193 -11.43 3.05 20.52
CA SER A 193 -12.49 3.01 21.53
C SER A 193 -12.19 1.97 22.59
N ALA A 194 -12.69 2.20 23.80
CA ALA A 194 -12.75 1.20 24.86
C ALA A 194 -13.90 0.19 24.68
N SER A 195 -14.79 0.42 23.70
CA SER A 195 -15.88 -0.50 23.34
C SER A 195 -15.34 -1.79 22.72
N PRO A 196 -15.95 -2.95 23.00
CA PRO A 196 -15.63 -4.19 22.30
C PRO A 196 -16.02 -4.17 20.81
N LEU A 197 -16.83 -3.19 20.36
CA LEU A 197 -17.17 -3.04 18.95
C LEU A 197 -16.02 -2.37 18.18
N PRO A 198 -15.62 -2.90 17.01
CA PRO A 198 -14.55 -2.32 16.22
C PRO A 198 -14.93 -0.95 15.67
N HIS A 199 -14.09 0.06 15.93
CA HIS A 199 -14.19 1.42 15.40
C HIS A 199 -13.31 1.61 14.17
N ASP A 200 -13.32 0.67 13.23
CA ASP A 200 -12.44 0.70 12.06
C ASP A 200 -13.02 1.53 10.90
N ILE A 201 -14.33 1.78 10.92
CA ILE A 201 -15.07 2.50 9.89
C ILE A 201 -15.80 3.69 10.50
N ASN A 202 -15.58 4.88 9.96
CA ASN A 202 -16.42 6.05 10.18
C ASN A 202 -17.29 6.28 8.94
N VAL A 203 -18.55 6.68 9.15
CA VAL A 203 -19.52 6.92 8.09
C VAL A 203 -20.03 8.35 8.15
N MET A 204 -20.05 9.02 7.00
CA MET A 204 -20.69 10.31 6.79
C MET A 204 -22.00 10.10 6.06
N ILE A 205 -23.12 10.53 6.64
CA ILE A 205 -24.44 10.46 6.03
C ILE A 205 -25.07 11.85 5.99
N GLY A 206 -25.86 12.13 4.97
CA GLY A 206 -26.58 13.40 4.82
C GLY A 206 -27.04 13.61 3.38
N PRO A 207 -27.83 14.66 3.10
CA PRO A 207 -28.34 14.94 1.76
C PRO A 207 -27.24 15.21 0.73
N ASN A 208 -27.62 15.20 -0.55
CA ASN A 208 -26.72 15.57 -1.63
C ASN A 208 -26.27 17.03 -1.50
N GLY A 209 -25.01 17.32 -1.89
CA GLY A 209 -24.46 18.67 -1.86
C GLY A 209 -24.08 19.21 -0.48
N VAL A 210 -24.28 18.45 0.61
CA VAL A 210 -23.95 18.89 1.97
C VAL A 210 -22.45 18.97 2.26
N GLY A 211 -21.59 18.37 1.38
CA GLY A 211 -20.13 18.49 1.48
C GLY A 211 -19.39 17.21 1.85
N LYS A 212 -20.04 16.03 1.86
CA LYS A 212 -19.40 14.75 2.21
C LYS A 212 -18.20 14.42 1.29
N SER A 213 -18.43 14.37 -0.03
CA SER A 213 -17.36 14.10 -1.01
C SER A 213 -16.30 15.20 -1.02
N GLN A 214 -16.69 16.47 -0.77
CA GLN A 214 -15.75 17.57 -0.66
C GLN A 214 -14.78 17.40 0.52
N LEU A 215 -15.26 16.89 1.66
CA LEU A 215 -14.38 16.56 2.79
C LEU A 215 -13.38 15.47 2.39
N LEU A 216 -13.81 14.41 1.70
CA LEU A 216 -12.90 13.39 1.20
C LEU A 216 -11.83 13.99 0.27
N HIS A 217 -12.22 14.91 -0.62
CA HIS A 217 -11.27 15.63 -1.48
C HIS A 217 -10.25 16.45 -0.69
N GLN A 218 -10.68 17.16 0.36
CA GLN A 218 -9.78 17.95 1.19
C GLN A 218 -8.82 17.07 2.00
N ILE A 219 -9.26 15.89 2.46
CA ILE A 219 -8.36 14.91 3.09
C ILE A 219 -7.27 14.49 2.10
N VAL A 220 -7.63 14.17 0.84
CA VAL A 220 -6.65 13.79 -0.20
C VAL A 220 -5.72 14.95 -0.52
N ALA A 221 -6.26 16.16 -0.72
CA ALA A 221 -5.46 17.35 -1.02
C ALA A 221 -4.45 17.66 0.10
N ASN A 222 -4.89 17.62 1.34
CA ASN A 222 -4.03 17.79 2.51
C ASN A 222 -2.97 16.68 2.60
N TRP A 223 -3.37 15.42 2.39
CA TRP A 223 -2.46 14.28 2.39
C TRP A 223 -1.37 14.39 1.33
N LEU A 224 -1.75 14.78 0.11
CA LEU A 224 -0.84 14.93 -1.02
C LEU A 224 -0.16 16.30 -1.09
N LYS A 225 -0.54 17.26 -0.24
CA LYS A 225 -0.05 18.65 -0.29
C LYS A 225 -0.18 19.24 -1.70
N LEU A 226 -1.35 19.08 -2.31
CA LEU A 226 -1.60 19.47 -3.70
C LEU A 226 -1.77 20.98 -3.86
N ASP A 227 -2.24 21.65 -2.84
CA ASP A 227 -2.53 23.08 -2.85
C ASP A 227 -1.58 23.79 -1.87
N PRO A 228 -0.67 24.63 -2.36
CA PRO A 228 0.20 25.43 -1.50
C PRO A 228 -0.59 26.47 -0.68
N ASP A 229 -1.79 26.83 -1.14
CA ASP A 229 -2.66 27.82 -0.51
C ASP A 229 -3.69 27.19 0.45
N ILE A 230 -3.55 25.90 0.79
CA ILE A 230 -4.38 25.27 1.84
C ILE A 230 -4.24 26.11 3.13
N PRO A 231 -5.35 26.67 3.65
CA PRO A 231 -5.30 27.46 4.86
C PRO A 231 -4.65 26.69 6.00
N ALA A 232 -3.73 27.32 6.72
CA ALA A 232 -2.97 26.70 7.81
C ALA A 232 -3.87 26.16 8.94
N ASP A 233 -5.11 26.62 9.00
CA ASP A 233 -6.13 26.25 9.97
C ASP A 233 -6.98 25.03 9.55
N THR A 234 -6.77 24.48 8.32
CA THR A 234 -7.43 23.27 7.82
C THR A 234 -6.46 22.07 7.79
N GLY A 235 -7.02 20.86 7.72
CA GLY A 235 -6.25 19.61 7.69
C GLY A 235 -6.31 18.81 8.99
N PHE A 236 -5.44 17.81 9.09
CA PHE A 236 -5.34 17.00 10.30
C PHE A 236 -4.74 17.80 11.46
N ASN A 237 -5.32 17.62 12.66
CA ASN A 237 -4.73 18.16 13.88
C ASN A 237 -3.51 17.33 14.29
N GLY A 238 -2.35 17.70 13.78
CA GLY A 238 -1.12 16.94 13.90
C GLY A 238 -0.94 15.94 12.74
N ARG A 239 0.16 15.20 12.77
CA ARG A 239 0.49 14.24 11.74
C ARG A 239 -0.22 12.91 12.00
N PRO A 240 -1.13 12.47 11.12
CA PRO A 240 -1.79 11.17 11.30
C PRO A 240 -0.80 10.02 11.11
N ASN A 241 -0.97 8.94 11.90
CA ASN A 241 -0.18 7.73 11.80
C ASN A 241 -0.64 6.87 10.61
N LEU A 242 -0.59 7.44 9.41
CA LEU A 242 -1.00 6.80 8.16
C LEU A 242 0.21 6.53 7.26
N ASN A 243 0.18 5.39 6.56
CA ASN A 243 1.14 5.06 5.50
C ASN A 243 0.62 5.47 4.13
N GLN A 244 -0.68 5.33 3.91
CA GLN A 244 -1.28 5.46 2.59
C GLN A 244 -2.73 5.94 2.71
N VAL A 245 -3.20 6.63 1.67
CA VAL A 245 -4.62 6.91 1.43
C VAL A 245 -5.04 6.20 0.15
N VAL A 246 -6.11 5.40 0.24
CA VAL A 246 -6.72 4.70 -0.91
C VAL A 246 -8.11 5.26 -1.12
N VAL A 247 -8.41 5.70 -2.32
CA VAL A 247 -9.73 6.24 -2.70
C VAL A 247 -10.46 5.25 -3.60
N ILE A 248 -11.69 4.95 -3.24
CA ILE A 248 -12.65 4.18 -4.04
C ILE A 248 -13.82 5.08 -4.35
N SER A 249 -13.96 5.49 -5.61
CA SER A 249 -15.10 6.30 -6.06
C SER A 249 -15.45 5.95 -7.50
N TYR A 250 -16.67 5.46 -7.69
CA TYR A 250 -17.19 5.12 -9.01
C TYR A 250 -18.24 6.12 -9.50
N SER A 251 -18.33 7.28 -8.85
CA SER A 251 -19.12 8.40 -9.37
C SER A 251 -18.45 8.96 -10.63
N PRO A 252 -19.18 9.20 -11.72
CA PRO A 252 -18.61 9.79 -12.94
C PRO A 252 -18.26 11.27 -12.78
N PHE A 253 -18.74 11.93 -11.74
CA PHE A 253 -18.59 13.36 -11.50
C PHE A 253 -17.51 13.72 -10.46
N GLU A 254 -16.84 12.72 -9.91
CA GLU A 254 -15.80 12.93 -8.92
C GLU A 254 -14.52 13.53 -9.55
N LEU A 255 -13.70 14.21 -8.74
CA LEU A 255 -12.50 14.92 -9.20
C LEU A 255 -11.24 14.52 -8.44
N PHE A 256 -11.21 13.34 -7.80
CA PHE A 256 -10.01 12.87 -7.11
C PHE A 256 -8.81 12.78 -8.07
N PRO A 257 -7.59 13.06 -7.63
CA PRO A 257 -6.39 12.78 -8.42
C PRO A 257 -6.36 11.29 -8.82
N VAL A 258 -6.07 11.00 -10.08
CA VAL A 258 -6.02 9.60 -10.55
C VAL A 258 -4.71 8.91 -10.18
N ASP A 259 -3.64 9.69 -9.97
CA ASP A 259 -2.31 9.21 -9.57
C ASP A 259 -1.43 10.37 -9.05
N THR A 260 -0.22 10.03 -8.63
CA THR A 260 0.83 10.98 -8.19
C THR A 260 1.95 11.16 -9.20
N SER A 261 1.80 10.66 -10.43
CA SER A 261 2.86 10.62 -11.45
C SER A 261 3.32 11.99 -11.95
N GLN A 262 2.50 13.03 -11.78
CA GLN A 262 2.86 14.40 -12.15
C GLN A 262 3.86 15.05 -11.18
N ASP A 263 4.01 14.53 -9.98
CA ASP A 263 4.97 15.04 -9.01
C ASP A 263 6.30 14.32 -9.18
N LYS A 264 7.16 14.88 -10.05
CA LYS A 264 8.50 14.33 -10.34
C LYS A 264 9.40 14.26 -9.09
N ASN A 265 9.06 14.98 -8.04
CA ASN A 265 9.81 15.01 -6.78
C ASN A 265 9.37 13.92 -5.80
N ARG A 266 8.33 13.15 -6.11
CA ARG A 266 7.86 12.05 -5.28
C ARG A 266 8.41 10.73 -5.78
N LYS A 267 9.20 10.06 -4.96
CA LYS A 267 9.59 8.67 -5.15
C LYS A 267 8.49 7.69 -4.71
N ASP A 268 7.76 8.04 -3.69
CA ASP A 268 6.79 7.18 -3.04
C ASP A 268 5.44 7.30 -3.72
N HIS A 269 5.26 6.52 -4.79
CA HIS A 269 3.99 6.45 -5.53
C HIS A 269 2.92 5.64 -4.79
N ASP A 270 3.30 4.89 -3.75
CA ASP A 270 2.39 4.03 -3.00
C ASP A 270 1.64 4.75 -1.87
N VAL A 271 1.96 6.02 -1.62
CA VAL A 271 1.26 6.82 -0.59
C VAL A 271 -0.19 7.13 -0.94
N TYR A 272 -0.56 6.99 -2.20
CA TYR A 272 -1.89 7.27 -2.70
C TYR A 272 -2.27 6.32 -3.83
N ARG A 273 -3.49 5.79 -3.77
CA ARG A 273 -4.10 5.00 -4.83
C ARG A 273 -5.54 5.47 -5.05
N TYR A 274 -5.94 5.54 -6.29
CA TYR A 274 -7.30 5.84 -6.70
C TYR A 274 -7.86 4.73 -7.57
N PHE A 275 -9.10 4.36 -7.33
CA PHE A 275 -9.86 3.39 -8.10
C PHE A 275 -11.25 3.94 -8.42
N GLY A 276 -11.56 4.06 -9.69
CA GLY A 276 -12.81 4.62 -10.20
C GLY A 276 -12.89 4.51 -11.71
N PHE A 277 -13.79 5.30 -12.31
CA PHE A 277 -13.96 5.35 -13.78
C PHE A 277 -12.96 6.27 -14.48
N ARG A 278 -12.17 7.06 -13.75
CA ARG A 278 -11.19 7.98 -14.34
C ARG A 278 -9.80 7.35 -14.35
N GLY A 279 -9.03 7.69 -15.38
CA GLY A 279 -7.66 7.22 -15.53
C GLY A 279 -6.92 7.95 -16.63
N ARG A 280 -5.62 7.66 -16.80
CA ARG A 280 -4.81 8.20 -17.89
C ARG A 280 -4.82 7.28 -19.09
N MET A 281 -5.18 7.82 -20.25
CA MET A 281 -4.93 7.16 -21.54
C MET A 281 -3.56 7.57 -22.07
N LYS A 282 -2.74 6.58 -22.42
CA LYS A 282 -1.49 6.82 -23.16
C LYS A 282 -1.85 7.27 -24.58
N SER A 283 -1.28 8.38 -25.04
CA SER A 283 -1.41 8.81 -26.43
C SER A 283 -0.71 7.81 -27.34
N LEU A 284 -1.42 7.29 -28.34
CA LEU A 284 -0.88 6.38 -29.36
C LEU A 284 0.02 7.10 -30.39
N THR A 285 0.11 8.43 -30.35
CA THR A 285 0.92 9.21 -31.28
C THR A 285 2.24 9.63 -30.64
N GLU A 286 3.34 9.11 -31.15
CA GLU A 286 4.73 9.38 -30.71
C GLU A 286 5.17 10.85 -30.79
N SER A 287 4.39 11.74 -31.38
CA SER A 287 4.82 13.11 -31.73
C SER A 287 4.56 14.19 -30.68
N LYS A 288 3.95 13.88 -29.53
CA LYS A 288 3.80 14.83 -28.42
C LYS A 288 4.12 14.16 -27.08
N ARG A 289 5.37 14.22 -26.67
CA ARG A 289 5.77 14.11 -25.25
C ARG A 289 5.09 15.25 -24.47
N GLY A 290 3.96 14.98 -23.85
CA GLY A 290 3.36 15.96 -22.96
C GLY A 290 1.83 15.89 -22.90
N SER A 291 1.33 15.34 -21.85
CA SER A 291 0.00 15.22 -21.28
C SER A 291 -0.77 13.98 -21.69
N ASP A 292 -0.54 12.90 -20.94
CA ASP A 292 -1.52 11.84 -20.81
C ASP A 292 -2.84 12.47 -20.33
N LYS A 293 -3.86 12.41 -21.17
CA LYS A 293 -5.16 13.02 -20.86
C LYS A 293 -5.92 12.14 -19.85
N ILE A 294 -6.39 12.75 -18.78
CA ILE A 294 -7.33 12.07 -17.88
C ILE A 294 -8.67 11.95 -18.59
N THR A 295 -9.18 10.73 -18.69
CA THR A 295 -10.45 10.40 -19.34
C THR A 295 -11.31 9.55 -18.43
N LEU A 296 -12.59 9.45 -18.76
CA LEU A 296 -13.57 8.59 -18.12
C LEU A 296 -13.78 7.36 -19.01
N SER A 297 -13.62 6.15 -18.45
CA SER A 297 -13.84 4.90 -19.19
C SER A 297 -14.32 3.78 -18.28
N ARG A 298 -15.17 2.91 -18.81
CA ARG A 298 -15.61 1.66 -18.16
C ARG A 298 -14.51 0.59 -18.13
N GLU A 299 -13.43 0.77 -18.88
CA GLU A 299 -12.29 -0.15 -18.90
C GLU A 299 -11.41 0.00 -17.66
N PHE A 300 -11.29 1.19 -17.07
CA PHE A 300 -10.41 1.40 -15.91
C PHE A 300 -10.71 0.50 -14.71
N PRO A 301 -11.98 0.28 -14.31
CA PRO A 301 -12.28 -0.68 -13.25
C PRO A 301 -11.81 -2.11 -13.56
N LYS A 302 -11.97 -2.58 -14.81
CA LYS A 302 -11.51 -3.90 -15.26
C LYS A 302 -9.97 -4.00 -15.19
N THR A 303 -9.28 -3.05 -15.81
CA THR A 303 -7.82 -2.94 -15.83
C THR A 303 -7.23 -2.86 -14.43
N ASN A 304 -7.80 -2.02 -13.58
CA ASN A 304 -7.36 -1.87 -12.19
C ASN A 304 -7.54 -3.17 -11.41
N ALA A 305 -8.66 -3.87 -11.56
CA ALA A 305 -8.91 -5.13 -10.87
C ALA A 305 -7.91 -6.22 -11.29
N ALA A 306 -7.62 -6.36 -12.59
CA ALA A 306 -6.65 -7.34 -13.07
C ALA A 306 -5.23 -7.07 -12.50
N ARG A 307 -4.79 -5.81 -12.54
CA ARG A 307 -3.50 -5.41 -11.97
C ARG A 307 -3.45 -5.55 -10.45
N SER A 308 -4.57 -5.24 -9.77
CA SER A 308 -4.67 -5.39 -8.31
C SER A 308 -4.66 -6.86 -7.88
N LEU A 309 -5.21 -7.77 -8.68
CA LEU A 309 -5.13 -9.20 -8.42
C LEU A 309 -3.68 -9.71 -8.48
N LEU A 310 -2.91 -9.27 -9.48
CA LEU A 310 -1.48 -9.56 -9.55
C LEU A 310 -0.69 -8.90 -8.40
N ALA A 311 -1.11 -7.71 -7.95
CA ALA A 311 -0.50 -7.07 -6.79
C ALA A 311 -0.77 -7.86 -5.50
N CYS A 312 -1.97 -8.45 -5.33
CA CYS A 312 -2.26 -9.36 -4.21
C CYS A 312 -1.31 -10.57 -4.22
N LEU A 313 -1.13 -11.19 -5.39
CA LEU A 313 -0.21 -12.32 -5.55
C LEU A 313 1.23 -11.93 -5.22
N SER A 314 1.71 -10.81 -5.76
CA SER A 314 3.06 -10.29 -5.48
C SER A 314 3.29 -10.00 -4.00
N ASP A 315 2.29 -9.41 -3.33
CA ASP A 315 2.40 -9.12 -1.90
C ASP A 315 2.40 -10.39 -1.05
N ASP A 316 1.57 -11.38 -1.39
CA ASP A 316 1.55 -12.66 -0.67
C ASP A 316 2.86 -13.45 -0.86
N GLN A 317 3.49 -13.37 -2.04
CA GLN A 317 4.84 -13.89 -2.26
C GLN A 317 5.88 -13.15 -1.40
N LYS A 318 5.83 -11.82 -1.43
CA LYS A 318 6.83 -10.97 -0.78
C LYS A 318 6.73 -10.98 0.75
N TYR A 319 5.53 -10.93 1.29
CA TYR A 319 5.29 -10.71 2.72
C TYR A 319 4.75 -11.93 3.46
N GLY A 320 4.62 -13.08 2.79
CA GLY A 320 4.03 -14.29 3.37
C GLY A 320 4.73 -14.82 4.62
N ALA A 321 6.02 -14.48 4.80
CA ALA A 321 6.79 -14.84 5.99
C ALA A 321 6.58 -13.91 7.19
N ILE A 322 6.02 -12.70 6.99
CA ILE A 322 5.75 -11.77 8.08
C ILE A 322 4.68 -12.36 8.98
N LYS A 323 4.97 -12.44 10.28
CA LYS A 323 3.97 -12.82 11.28
C LYS A 323 2.79 -11.86 11.22
N GLU A 324 1.58 -12.39 11.37
CA GLU A 324 0.34 -11.61 11.28
C GLU A 324 0.07 -11.00 9.89
N TRP A 325 0.81 -11.40 8.85
CA TRP A 325 0.44 -11.03 7.49
C TRP A 325 -0.89 -11.71 7.12
N SER A 326 -1.89 -10.91 6.80
CA SER A 326 -3.15 -11.42 6.27
C SER A 326 -2.98 -11.71 4.77
N LYS A 327 -3.00 -12.98 4.41
CA LYS A 327 -2.89 -13.42 3.01
C LYS A 327 -4.02 -12.80 2.17
N LYS A 328 -3.64 -12.01 1.19
CA LYS A 328 -4.57 -11.21 0.37
C LYS A 328 -5.47 -12.07 -0.50
N LEU A 329 -4.89 -13.08 -1.15
CA LEU A 329 -5.65 -14.00 -2.02
C LEU A 329 -6.63 -14.84 -1.21
N GLU A 330 -6.23 -15.40 -0.08
CA GLU A 330 -7.13 -16.16 0.80
C GLU A 330 -8.28 -15.28 1.32
N THR A 331 -7.98 -14.03 1.69
CA THR A 331 -8.98 -13.06 2.14
C THR A 331 -9.94 -12.71 1.01
N MET A 332 -9.44 -12.48 -0.21
CA MET A 332 -10.24 -12.23 -1.41
C MET A 332 -11.19 -13.39 -1.69
N GLU A 333 -10.67 -14.61 -1.74
CA GLU A 333 -11.48 -15.80 -2.00
C GLU A 333 -12.59 -15.96 -0.96
N ARG A 334 -12.27 -15.87 0.32
CA ARG A 334 -13.23 -16.00 1.41
C ARG A 334 -14.35 -14.95 1.32
N VAL A 335 -13.99 -13.70 1.05
CA VAL A 335 -14.94 -12.59 0.94
C VAL A 335 -15.81 -12.73 -0.29
N LEU A 336 -15.23 -12.96 -1.47
CA LEU A 336 -16.00 -13.04 -2.71
C LEU A 336 -16.88 -14.29 -2.78
N LYS A 337 -16.44 -15.42 -2.24
CA LYS A 337 -17.25 -16.66 -2.15
C LYS A 337 -18.49 -16.49 -1.27
N SER A 338 -18.51 -15.52 -0.35
CA SER A 338 -19.72 -15.18 0.42
C SER A 338 -20.76 -14.41 -0.39
N ALA A 339 -20.37 -13.75 -1.49
CA ALA A 339 -21.25 -12.95 -2.34
C ALA A 339 -21.77 -13.70 -3.56
N PHE A 340 -20.94 -14.57 -4.15
CA PHE A 340 -21.31 -15.43 -5.28
C PHE A 340 -20.40 -16.65 -5.35
N PRO A 341 -20.93 -17.84 -5.79
CA PRO A 341 -20.16 -19.07 -5.83
C PRO A 341 -19.23 -19.09 -7.03
N PHE A 342 -17.93 -19.31 -6.82
CA PHE A 342 -16.92 -19.55 -7.85
C PHE A 342 -15.82 -20.46 -7.31
N ASP A 343 -15.06 -21.10 -8.21
CA ASP A 343 -13.96 -21.98 -7.85
C ASP A 343 -12.64 -21.20 -7.80
N ARG A 344 -12.32 -20.46 -8.88
CA ARG A 344 -11.08 -19.73 -9.08
C ARG A 344 -11.34 -18.33 -9.65
N ALA A 345 -10.53 -17.36 -9.26
CA ALA A 345 -10.38 -16.10 -9.98
C ALA A 345 -9.19 -16.21 -10.94
N ALA A 346 -9.31 -15.66 -12.14
CA ALA A 346 -8.28 -15.76 -13.17
C ALA A 346 -7.99 -14.40 -13.81
N VAL A 347 -6.76 -14.19 -14.23
CA VAL A 347 -6.38 -13.14 -15.16
C VAL A 347 -6.36 -13.65 -16.58
N VAL A 348 -6.54 -12.76 -17.54
CA VAL A 348 -6.54 -13.09 -18.97
C VAL A 348 -5.20 -12.71 -19.57
N ILE A 349 -4.63 -13.59 -20.36
CA ILE A 349 -3.36 -13.37 -21.07
C ILE A 349 -3.53 -13.61 -22.57
N ASP A 350 -2.54 -13.13 -23.35
CA ASP A 350 -2.48 -13.36 -24.79
C ASP A 350 -2.52 -14.86 -25.13
N GLY A 351 -3.28 -15.22 -26.16
CA GLY A 351 -3.45 -16.61 -26.56
C GLY A 351 -2.20 -17.26 -27.14
N ASP A 352 -1.23 -16.46 -27.61
CA ASP A 352 0.04 -16.90 -28.19
C ASP A 352 1.24 -16.79 -27.21
N ALA A 353 1.01 -16.33 -25.98
CA ALA A 353 2.06 -16.21 -24.99
C ALA A 353 2.65 -17.58 -24.60
N ASP A 354 3.96 -17.64 -24.39
CA ASP A 354 4.65 -18.82 -23.86
C ASP A 354 4.28 -19.03 -22.39
N VAL A 355 3.31 -19.91 -22.16
CA VAL A 355 2.73 -20.15 -20.83
C VAL A 355 3.72 -20.79 -19.87
N ASP A 356 4.61 -21.66 -20.36
CA ASP A 356 5.57 -22.36 -19.51
C ASP A 356 6.50 -21.36 -18.80
N SER A 357 6.73 -20.19 -19.41
CA SER A 357 7.53 -19.13 -18.82
C SER A 357 6.93 -18.50 -17.57
N PHE A 358 5.59 -18.62 -17.34
CA PHE A 358 4.89 -18.02 -16.20
C PHE A 358 5.02 -18.79 -14.90
N PHE A 359 5.47 -20.05 -14.99
CA PHE A 359 5.53 -20.95 -13.85
C PHE A 359 6.95 -21.17 -13.35
N ALA A 360 7.10 -21.32 -12.05
CA ALA A 360 8.40 -21.56 -11.42
C ALA A 360 8.91 -22.99 -11.65
N THR A 361 7.99 -23.97 -11.70
CA THR A 361 8.28 -25.40 -11.94
C THR A 361 7.21 -26.01 -12.83
N GLN A 362 7.59 -27.01 -13.66
CA GLN A 362 6.64 -27.73 -14.54
C GLN A 362 6.00 -28.96 -13.90
N GLU A 363 6.48 -29.39 -12.73
CA GLU A 363 6.14 -30.71 -12.16
C GLU A 363 4.77 -30.80 -11.47
N TRP A 364 4.06 -29.68 -11.26
CA TRP A 364 2.91 -29.63 -10.33
C TRP A 364 1.56 -29.33 -10.99
N MET A 365 1.50 -29.17 -12.32
CA MET A 365 0.34 -28.56 -12.96
C MET A 365 -0.62 -29.57 -13.53
N THR A 366 -1.74 -29.78 -12.85
CA THR A 366 -2.88 -30.51 -13.41
C THR A 366 -3.69 -29.69 -14.42
N GLU A 367 -3.79 -28.38 -14.28
CA GLU A 367 -4.42 -27.46 -15.23
C GLU A 367 -3.82 -26.05 -15.05
N PRO A 368 -2.71 -25.72 -15.73
CA PRO A 368 -2.01 -24.45 -15.56
C PRO A 368 -2.83 -23.24 -16.03
N TYR A 369 -3.66 -23.42 -17.03
CA TYR A 369 -4.54 -22.42 -17.62
C TYR A 369 -5.73 -23.09 -18.31
N LEU A 370 -6.74 -22.29 -18.64
CA LEU A 370 -7.87 -22.70 -19.46
C LEU A 370 -7.87 -21.88 -20.75
N GLU A 371 -8.18 -22.51 -21.88
CA GLU A 371 -8.36 -21.82 -23.15
C GLU A 371 -9.85 -21.58 -23.43
N GLY A 372 -10.17 -20.45 -23.99
CA GLY A 372 -11.54 -20.11 -24.33
C GLY A 372 -11.68 -18.78 -25.07
N PRO A 373 -12.89 -18.48 -25.55
CA PRO A 373 -13.17 -17.21 -26.18
C PRO A 373 -13.08 -16.07 -25.15
N ALA A 374 -12.60 -14.90 -25.60
CA ALA A 374 -12.64 -13.69 -24.78
C ALA A 374 -14.11 -13.33 -24.47
N TRP A 375 -14.36 -13.09 -23.17
CA TRP A 375 -15.66 -12.61 -22.70
C TRP A 375 -15.64 -11.08 -22.63
N ASP A 376 -15.70 -10.41 -23.79
CA ASP A 376 -15.98 -9.00 -23.88
C ASP A 376 -17.25 -8.78 -24.70
N GLU A 377 -18.16 -7.95 -24.17
CA GLU A 377 -19.45 -7.64 -24.81
C GLU A 377 -19.25 -6.88 -26.13
N ASP A 378 -18.05 -6.28 -26.34
CA ASP A 378 -17.75 -5.36 -27.43
C ASP A 378 -16.60 -5.79 -28.36
N GLY A 379 -16.01 -6.98 -28.19
CA GLY A 379 -14.78 -7.38 -28.88
C GLY A 379 -14.92 -8.58 -29.81
N PRO A 380 -13.98 -8.75 -30.77
CA PRO A 380 -13.93 -9.96 -31.60
C PRO A 380 -13.69 -11.20 -30.73
N ASN A 381 -14.17 -12.35 -31.16
CA ASN A 381 -13.95 -13.67 -30.55
C ASN A 381 -12.45 -14.04 -30.60
N LEU A 382 -11.64 -13.41 -29.78
CA LEU A 382 -10.23 -13.75 -29.60
C LEU A 382 -10.14 -14.98 -28.71
N GLN A 383 -9.33 -15.95 -29.09
CA GLN A 383 -8.94 -17.03 -28.20
C GLN A 383 -7.95 -16.47 -27.19
N VAL A 384 -8.25 -16.65 -25.92
CA VAL A 384 -7.44 -16.17 -24.79
C VAL A 384 -7.16 -17.32 -23.83
N ARG A 385 -6.20 -17.11 -22.95
CA ARG A 385 -5.91 -18.03 -21.86
C ARG A 385 -6.24 -17.41 -20.52
N TYR A 386 -6.92 -18.17 -19.68
CA TYR A 386 -7.29 -17.80 -18.32
C TYR A 386 -6.31 -18.44 -17.36
N VAL A 387 -5.47 -17.66 -16.71
CA VAL A 387 -4.52 -18.15 -15.69
C VAL A 387 -5.12 -17.95 -14.31
N PRO A 388 -5.49 -19.05 -13.61
CA PRO A 388 -6.04 -18.97 -12.27
C PRO A 388 -5.02 -18.41 -11.28
N ILE A 389 -5.46 -17.42 -10.51
CA ILE A 389 -4.73 -16.81 -9.39
C ILE A 389 -5.43 -17.19 -8.11
N ALA A 390 -4.78 -18.01 -7.29
CA ALA A 390 -5.38 -18.55 -6.08
C ALA A 390 -4.37 -18.67 -4.95
N SER A 391 -4.88 -18.75 -3.73
CA SER A 391 -4.06 -18.76 -2.50
C SER A 391 -3.19 -20.02 -2.37
N ASP A 392 -3.57 -21.12 -3.00
CA ASP A 392 -2.82 -22.37 -3.05
C ASP A 392 -1.76 -22.44 -4.17
N ARG A 393 -1.65 -21.39 -5.00
CA ARG A 393 -0.73 -21.30 -6.14
C ARG A 393 0.25 -20.14 -6.06
N VAL A 394 0.38 -19.53 -4.89
CA VAL A 394 1.20 -18.31 -4.69
C VAL A 394 2.65 -18.51 -5.17
N ASP A 395 3.27 -19.64 -4.83
CA ASP A 395 4.69 -19.87 -5.14
C ASP A 395 4.93 -20.46 -6.55
N GLU A 396 3.87 -20.80 -7.26
CA GLU A 396 3.96 -21.38 -8.61
C GLU A 396 4.14 -20.34 -9.72
N LEU A 397 3.65 -19.11 -9.52
CA LEU A 397 3.50 -18.10 -10.56
C LEU A 397 4.60 -17.04 -10.52
N LYS A 398 5.20 -16.72 -11.66
CA LYS A 398 6.16 -15.62 -11.85
C LYS A 398 5.40 -14.33 -12.18
N VAL A 399 5.03 -13.54 -11.18
CA VAL A 399 4.18 -12.33 -11.32
C VAL A 399 4.72 -11.34 -12.34
N LEU A 400 6.04 -11.09 -12.35
CA LEU A 400 6.66 -10.12 -13.27
C LEU A 400 6.55 -10.54 -14.74
N VAL A 401 6.62 -11.84 -15.02
CA VAL A 401 6.49 -12.38 -16.38
C VAL A 401 5.02 -12.35 -16.79
N LEU A 402 4.13 -12.84 -15.92
CA LEU A 402 2.69 -12.83 -16.16
C LEU A 402 2.15 -11.42 -16.44
N GLY A 403 2.64 -10.42 -15.69
CA GLY A 403 2.24 -9.02 -15.85
C GLY A 403 2.58 -8.41 -17.23
N LYS A 404 3.57 -8.95 -17.97
CA LYS A 404 3.93 -8.47 -19.31
C LYS A 404 2.96 -8.90 -20.39
N HIS A 405 2.27 -10.03 -20.18
CA HIS A 405 1.33 -10.62 -21.13
C HIS A 405 -0.13 -10.44 -20.72
N LEU A 406 -0.37 -9.65 -19.68
CA LEU A 406 -1.69 -9.42 -19.12
C LEU A 406 -2.58 -8.64 -20.09
N GLN A 407 -3.72 -9.23 -20.46
CA GLN A 407 -4.82 -8.55 -21.15
C GLN A 407 -5.73 -7.86 -20.11
N ASP A 408 -5.21 -6.81 -19.50
CA ASP A 408 -5.83 -6.14 -18.35
C ASP A 408 -7.21 -5.53 -18.65
N ARG A 409 -7.50 -5.18 -19.93
CA ARG A 409 -8.80 -4.67 -20.38
C ARG A 409 -9.93 -5.68 -20.22
N LEU A 410 -9.62 -6.97 -20.26
CA LEU A 410 -10.60 -8.04 -20.05
C LEU A 410 -10.93 -8.23 -18.55
N GLY A 411 -10.14 -7.63 -17.67
CA GLY A 411 -10.39 -7.61 -16.23
C GLY A 411 -10.06 -8.94 -15.55
N VAL A 412 -10.78 -9.22 -14.46
CA VAL A 412 -10.73 -10.48 -13.72
C VAL A 412 -11.91 -11.33 -14.12
N VAL A 413 -11.64 -12.59 -14.45
CA VAL A 413 -12.64 -13.60 -14.79
C VAL A 413 -12.77 -14.58 -13.63
N PHE A 414 -13.99 -14.86 -13.23
CA PHE A 414 -14.27 -15.90 -12.23
C PHE A 414 -14.68 -17.19 -12.94
N LEU A 415 -14.12 -18.30 -12.51
CA LEU A 415 -14.35 -19.62 -13.10
C LEU A 415 -15.20 -20.46 -12.15
N LYS A 416 -16.16 -21.20 -12.73
CA LYS A 416 -16.95 -22.20 -12.04
C LYS A 416 -17.10 -23.41 -12.95
N ASP A 417 -16.80 -24.60 -12.42
CA ASP A 417 -16.82 -25.88 -13.17
C ASP A 417 -16.02 -25.79 -14.48
N GLY A 418 -14.83 -25.13 -14.42
CA GLY A 418 -13.93 -24.93 -15.55
C GLY A 418 -14.43 -23.94 -16.61
N LYS A 419 -15.48 -23.16 -16.35
CA LYS A 419 -16.06 -22.19 -17.30
C LYS A 419 -16.13 -20.80 -16.71
N PRO A 420 -15.98 -19.74 -17.54
CA PRO A 420 -16.20 -18.37 -17.11
C PRO A 420 -17.62 -18.15 -16.55
N LEU A 421 -17.69 -17.53 -15.37
CA LEU A 421 -18.94 -17.22 -14.68
C LEU A 421 -19.46 -15.85 -15.09
N HIS A 422 -20.71 -15.77 -15.51
CA HIS A 422 -21.38 -14.50 -15.77
C HIS A 422 -21.83 -13.85 -14.47
N LEU A 423 -21.21 -12.73 -14.13
CA LEU A 423 -21.59 -11.91 -12.98
C LEU A 423 -22.55 -10.79 -13.39
N SER A 424 -23.52 -10.47 -12.54
CA SER A 424 -24.29 -9.22 -12.66
C SER A 424 -23.36 -8.01 -12.55
N SER A 425 -23.80 -6.85 -13.04
CA SER A 425 -23.01 -5.59 -12.95
C SER A 425 -22.63 -5.25 -11.51
N GLY A 426 -23.55 -5.42 -10.56
CA GLY A 426 -23.28 -5.21 -9.13
C GLY A 426 -22.25 -6.19 -8.55
N GLN A 427 -22.37 -7.49 -8.86
CA GLN A 427 -21.40 -8.50 -8.42
C GLN A 427 -20.01 -8.24 -9.00
N ARG A 428 -19.96 -7.85 -10.28
CA ARG A 428 -18.70 -7.50 -10.96
C ARG A 428 -18.03 -6.31 -10.30
N LEU A 429 -18.77 -5.22 -10.07
CA LEU A 429 -18.21 -4.05 -9.44
C LEU A 429 -17.81 -4.31 -7.98
N PHE A 430 -18.63 -5.06 -7.23
CA PHE A 430 -18.28 -5.51 -5.89
C PHE A 430 -16.95 -6.27 -5.88
N SER A 431 -16.76 -7.21 -6.82
CA SER A 431 -15.49 -7.96 -6.91
C SER A 431 -14.30 -7.03 -7.21
N TYR A 432 -14.47 -6.04 -8.08
CA TYR A 432 -13.42 -5.07 -8.38
C TYR A 432 -13.07 -4.20 -7.17
N ILE A 433 -14.05 -3.76 -6.40
CA ILE A 433 -13.83 -3.01 -5.16
C ILE A 433 -12.98 -3.84 -4.17
N VAL A 434 -13.38 -5.09 -3.93
CA VAL A 434 -12.68 -6.00 -3.01
C VAL A 434 -11.23 -6.22 -3.46
N ILE A 435 -11.03 -6.57 -4.74
CA ILE A 435 -9.70 -6.83 -5.31
C ILE A 435 -8.83 -5.57 -5.27
N ASN A 436 -9.39 -4.40 -5.62
CA ASN A 436 -8.66 -3.14 -5.63
C ASN A 436 -8.24 -2.71 -4.22
N ILE A 437 -9.12 -2.85 -3.23
CA ILE A 437 -8.76 -2.59 -1.83
C ILE A 437 -7.62 -3.51 -1.40
N LEU A 438 -7.74 -4.82 -1.62
CA LEU A 438 -6.72 -5.79 -1.23
C LEU A 438 -5.40 -5.59 -1.98
N GLY A 439 -5.44 -5.29 -3.28
CA GLY A 439 -4.24 -5.01 -4.07
C GLY A 439 -3.50 -3.75 -3.63
N ALA A 440 -4.22 -2.76 -3.08
CA ALA A 440 -3.65 -1.50 -2.66
C ALA A 440 -3.28 -1.44 -1.18
N ILE A 441 -4.10 -2.05 -0.29
CA ILE A 441 -3.99 -1.85 1.15
C ILE A 441 -2.61 -2.24 1.70
N ARG A 442 -2.10 -1.37 2.59
CA ARG A 442 -0.91 -1.59 3.42
C ARG A 442 -1.32 -1.42 4.89
N ARG A 443 -0.45 -1.81 5.82
CA ARG A 443 -0.68 -1.50 7.23
C ARG A 443 -0.88 -0.01 7.43
N ASN A 444 -1.83 0.36 8.27
CA ASN A 444 -2.19 1.75 8.58
C ASN A 444 -2.59 2.58 7.35
N SER A 445 -3.33 2.00 6.42
CA SER A 445 -3.98 2.74 5.33
C SER A 445 -5.27 3.39 5.80
N LEU A 446 -5.59 4.55 5.24
CA LEU A 446 -6.91 5.16 5.32
C LEU A 446 -7.64 4.94 3.99
N ILE A 447 -8.74 4.20 4.02
CA ILE A 447 -9.56 3.92 2.84
C ILE A 447 -10.70 4.95 2.81
N LEU A 448 -10.75 5.76 1.77
CA LEU A 448 -11.82 6.72 1.52
C LEU A 448 -12.76 6.15 0.47
N ILE A 449 -14.03 6.04 0.79
CA ILE A 449 -15.02 5.42 -0.08
C ILE A 449 -16.17 6.41 -0.28
N ASP A 450 -16.44 6.74 -1.55
CA ASP A 450 -17.46 7.70 -1.92
C ASP A 450 -18.60 7.01 -2.66
N GLU A 451 -19.81 7.06 -2.06
CA GLU A 451 -21.08 6.55 -2.59
C GLU A 451 -21.02 5.09 -3.09
N PRO A 452 -20.60 4.11 -2.26
CA PRO A 452 -20.48 2.72 -2.71
C PRO A 452 -21.83 2.11 -3.11
N GLU A 453 -22.94 2.63 -2.60
CA GLU A 453 -24.31 2.18 -2.88
C GLU A 453 -24.79 2.43 -4.31
N LEU A 454 -24.16 3.33 -5.08
CA LEU A 454 -24.60 3.66 -6.44
C LEU A 454 -24.75 2.44 -7.36
N PHE A 455 -24.04 1.37 -7.09
CA PHE A 455 -24.00 0.17 -7.91
C PHE A 455 -24.24 -1.13 -7.13
N LEU A 456 -24.45 -1.05 -5.81
CA LEU A 456 -24.63 -2.21 -4.96
C LEU A 456 -26.11 -2.38 -4.58
N HIS A 457 -26.61 -3.61 -4.73
CA HIS A 457 -27.89 -3.96 -4.14
C HIS A 457 -27.78 -3.99 -2.61
N PRO A 458 -28.82 -3.68 -1.81
CA PRO A 458 -28.76 -3.64 -0.34
C PRO A 458 -28.12 -4.86 0.32
N THR A 459 -28.32 -6.06 -0.21
CA THR A 459 -27.65 -7.28 0.28
C THR A 459 -26.12 -7.25 0.09
N LEU A 460 -25.65 -6.66 -1.02
CA LEU A 460 -24.24 -6.48 -1.29
C LEU A 460 -23.63 -5.34 -0.46
N GLU A 461 -24.41 -4.33 -0.07
CA GLU A 461 -23.95 -3.29 0.85
C GLU A 461 -23.60 -3.85 2.23
N ILE A 462 -24.46 -4.74 2.78
CA ILE A 462 -24.17 -5.43 4.05
C ILE A 462 -22.90 -6.28 3.91
N ALA A 463 -22.80 -7.06 2.82
CA ALA A 463 -21.62 -7.87 2.54
C ALA A 463 -20.37 -7.00 2.42
N PHE A 464 -20.48 -5.82 1.79
CA PHE A 464 -19.42 -4.84 1.65
C PHE A 464 -18.90 -4.31 2.99
N ILE A 465 -19.79 -3.89 3.89
CA ILE A 465 -19.38 -3.40 5.22
C ILE A 465 -18.71 -4.51 6.04
N ARG A 466 -19.25 -5.74 6.01
CA ARG A 466 -18.64 -6.89 6.69
C ARG A 466 -17.25 -7.24 6.14
N MET A 467 -17.12 -7.24 4.82
CA MET A 467 -15.85 -7.41 4.14
C MET A 467 -14.85 -6.33 4.56
N LEU A 468 -15.29 -5.07 4.52
CA LEU A 468 -14.43 -3.94 4.86
C LEU A 468 -13.92 -4.04 6.29
N LYS A 469 -14.78 -4.36 7.27
CA LYS A 469 -14.39 -4.63 8.66
C LYS A 469 -13.31 -5.72 8.74
N SER A 470 -13.52 -6.84 8.05
CA SER A 470 -12.56 -7.97 8.05
C SER A 470 -11.19 -7.58 7.49
N ILE A 471 -11.17 -6.86 6.36
CA ILE A 471 -9.92 -6.41 5.73
C ILE A 471 -9.21 -5.37 6.61
N LEU A 472 -9.93 -4.36 7.10
CA LEU A 472 -9.35 -3.29 7.90
C LEU A 472 -8.71 -3.82 9.18
N ALA A 473 -9.38 -4.74 9.88
CA ALA A 473 -8.84 -5.38 11.08
C ALA A 473 -7.52 -6.11 10.80
N SER A 474 -7.45 -6.84 9.68
CA SER A 474 -6.26 -7.61 9.30
C SER A 474 -5.03 -6.74 9.00
N TYR A 475 -5.22 -5.48 8.55
CA TYR A 475 -4.14 -4.56 8.20
C TYR A 475 -3.96 -3.40 9.19
N GLY A 476 -4.68 -3.40 10.32
CA GLY A 476 -4.69 -2.26 11.26
C GLY A 476 -5.07 -0.95 10.58
N SER A 477 -5.85 -1.03 9.51
CA SER A 477 -6.25 0.09 8.65
C SER A 477 -7.62 0.61 9.04
N LYS A 478 -7.99 1.78 8.53
CA LYS A 478 -9.24 2.45 8.87
C LYS A 478 -9.94 2.91 7.60
N ALA A 479 -11.26 3.15 7.68
CA ALA A 479 -12.02 3.68 6.56
C ALA A 479 -12.90 4.87 6.96
N LEU A 480 -13.15 5.74 5.97
CA LEU A 480 -14.15 6.79 6.01
C LEU A 480 -15.05 6.65 4.78
N VAL A 481 -16.32 6.42 5.01
CA VAL A 481 -17.31 6.16 3.96
C VAL A 481 -18.29 7.33 3.89
N ALA A 482 -18.41 7.95 2.72
CA ALA A 482 -19.48 8.90 2.42
C ALA A 482 -20.61 8.14 1.73
N THR A 483 -21.82 8.20 2.26
CA THR A 483 -22.95 7.40 1.77
C THR A 483 -24.29 8.10 2.01
N HIS A 484 -25.30 7.66 1.28
CA HIS A 484 -26.71 7.93 1.53
C HIS A 484 -27.46 6.70 2.06
N SER A 485 -26.77 5.56 2.18
CA SER A 485 -27.36 4.29 2.58
C SER A 485 -27.53 4.19 4.09
N LEU A 486 -28.78 4.05 4.54
CA LEU A 486 -29.11 3.72 5.92
C LEU A 486 -28.68 2.30 6.30
N VAL A 487 -28.52 1.41 5.30
CA VAL A 487 -28.05 0.04 5.51
C VAL A 487 -26.61 0.06 6.01
N ALA A 488 -25.74 0.88 5.37
CA ALA A 488 -24.37 1.04 5.81
C ALA A 488 -24.27 1.61 7.23
N VAL A 489 -25.10 2.59 7.57
CA VAL A 489 -25.12 3.24 8.89
C VAL A 489 -25.48 2.25 9.99
N ARG A 490 -26.46 1.35 9.74
CA ARG A 490 -26.94 0.37 10.72
C ARG A 490 -25.86 -0.63 11.18
N GLU A 491 -24.86 -0.87 10.36
CA GLU A 491 -23.76 -1.81 10.65
C GLU A 491 -22.58 -1.15 11.42
N ILE A 492 -22.67 0.16 11.73
CA ILE A 492 -21.55 0.95 12.27
C ILE A 492 -21.90 1.46 13.67
N PRO A 493 -20.95 1.47 14.63
CA PRO A 493 -21.17 2.05 15.95
C PRO A 493 -21.60 3.52 15.85
N ARG A 494 -22.59 3.91 16.66
CA ARG A 494 -23.16 5.26 16.70
C ARG A 494 -22.12 6.37 16.70
N ASP A 495 -21.08 6.21 17.51
CA ASP A 495 -20.01 7.20 17.67
C ASP A 495 -19.16 7.40 16.42
N CYS A 496 -19.21 6.45 15.48
CA CYS A 496 -18.52 6.50 14.19
C CYS A 496 -19.44 6.98 13.06
N VAL A 497 -20.69 7.38 13.35
CA VAL A 497 -21.63 7.92 12.37
C VAL A 497 -21.70 9.44 12.51
N HIS A 498 -21.45 10.14 11.41
CA HIS A 498 -21.43 11.60 11.31
C HIS A 498 -22.59 12.04 10.42
N VAL A 499 -23.61 12.65 11.00
CA VAL A 499 -24.77 13.19 10.26
C VAL A 499 -24.46 14.62 9.84
N PHE A 500 -24.42 14.84 8.54
CA PHE A 500 -24.18 16.13 7.90
C PHE A 500 -25.51 16.82 7.61
N GLU A 501 -25.72 18.00 8.18
CA GLU A 501 -26.92 18.80 8.00
C GLU A 501 -26.55 20.22 7.59
N GLN A 502 -27.25 20.80 6.62
CA GLN A 502 -27.15 22.22 6.32
C GLN A 502 -28.10 22.98 7.24
N THR A 503 -27.57 23.93 7.97
CA THR A 503 -28.35 24.83 8.87
C THR A 503 -28.21 26.27 8.41
N ASP A 504 -29.01 27.17 8.97
CA ASP A 504 -28.88 28.62 8.70
C ASP A 504 -27.52 29.20 9.12
N GLN A 505 -26.79 28.50 9.99
CA GLN A 505 -25.46 28.87 10.48
C GLN A 505 -24.32 28.17 9.72
N GLY A 506 -24.63 27.44 8.62
CA GLY A 506 -23.67 26.67 7.86
C GLY A 506 -23.78 25.16 8.11
N LEU A 507 -22.70 24.42 7.82
CA LEU A 507 -22.65 22.97 7.96
C LEU A 507 -22.56 22.56 9.44
N ALA A 508 -23.53 21.75 9.88
CA ALA A 508 -23.49 21.07 11.17
C ALA A 508 -23.18 19.57 11.01
N ILE A 509 -22.27 19.05 11.85
CA ILE A 509 -21.94 17.62 11.91
C ILE A 509 -22.36 17.11 13.29
N LYS A 510 -23.27 16.14 13.32
CA LYS A 510 -23.87 15.60 14.55
C LYS A 510 -23.67 14.09 14.62
N THR A 511 -23.62 13.57 15.83
CA THR A 511 -23.79 12.12 16.07
C THR A 511 -25.29 11.79 16.09
N PRO A 512 -25.76 10.64 15.55
CA PRO A 512 -27.17 10.28 15.59
C PRO A 512 -27.73 10.33 17.02
N PRO A 513 -28.98 10.78 17.21
CA PRO A 513 -29.58 10.88 18.55
C PRO A 513 -30.00 9.53 19.17
N PHE A 514 -29.99 8.47 18.37
CA PHE A 514 -30.40 7.11 18.77
C PHE A 514 -29.27 6.11 18.56
N GLU A 515 -29.32 4.97 19.25
CA GLU A 515 -28.39 3.85 18.99
C GLU A 515 -28.72 3.23 17.62
N THR A 516 -27.69 3.00 16.81
CA THR A 516 -27.81 2.41 15.47
C THR A 516 -27.92 0.89 15.55
#